data_7c3da0f75520da9b24801e5f343654e2
#
_entry.id   7c3da0f75520da9b24801e5f343654e2
#
_cell.length_a   1.000
_cell.length_b   1.000
_cell.length_c   1.000
_cell.angle_alpha   90.00
_cell.angle_beta   90.00
_cell.angle_gamma   90.00
#
_symmetry.space_group_name_H-M   'P 1'
#
loop_
_entity.id
_entity.type
_entity.pdbx_description
1 polymer ?
#
loop_
_entity_poly.entity_id
_entity_poly.type
_entity_poly.pdbx_seq_one_letter_code
_entity_poly.pdbx_strand_id
1 'polypeptide(L)'
;MKISKSIFKAYDIRGIFEKELFVSTAKEVAKSISNIYKQNNNTIVIGRDGRISSKKLSDPLIEGFLESGKDIIDIGEVPTPVLYFAVNFLKLNSGVMVTGSHNPKQYNGFKIIMNSHALAGEEIQEIYNKILSNNIESNYKNNTHLKKINIIHEYEKSFLENIKIGRKLRIAVDAGNGAAGPTALGIYKKLGLELIELYCTIDGNFPNHQPNPSDPNNLVDLICAVNKHSCDLGIAFDGDGDRCLIIDNKGNILWPDRQMMLYSKDILSKDTNAKIVYDVKSSKDLPQYIKKYGGEPVMCRTGHSFIKSKMKEINATLGGEMSGHIFFKDKWYGFDDGIYCGARMLEIVSNQKLTSNELFSSLPFSYSTPEINISVDKDGIQHEFMKKFIKNAKFSNAEISKIDGLRADFKNGWGLIRASNTTPCLVMRFEANTENELKVIQNNFINEIKKIDSTLEI
;
A
#
# COMPACT_ATOMS: atom_id res chain seq x y z
N MET A 1 11.98 12.53 27.76
CA MET A 1 10.75 12.42 26.91
C MET A 1 10.38 10.95 26.76
N LYS A 2 9.14 10.56 27.00
CA LYS A 2 8.75 9.13 26.91
C LYS A 2 8.17 8.89 25.52
N ILE A 3 8.98 8.35 24.60
CA ILE A 3 8.54 7.96 23.26
C ILE A 3 8.15 6.48 23.29
N SER A 4 6.95 6.15 22.81
CA SER A 4 6.48 4.77 22.76
C SER A 4 7.20 3.99 21.66
N LYS A 5 7.78 2.84 22.03
CA LYS A 5 8.36 1.92 21.05
C LYS A 5 7.31 1.39 20.06
N SER A 6 6.06 1.29 20.50
CA SER A 6 4.96 0.71 19.72
C SER A 6 4.64 1.45 18.42
N ILE A 7 5.04 2.74 18.30
CA ILE A 7 4.81 3.51 17.07
C ILE A 7 5.82 3.20 15.96
N PHE A 8 6.99 2.63 16.29
CA PHE A 8 8.03 2.24 15.32
C PHE A 8 7.72 0.85 14.77
N LYS A 9 6.90 0.82 13.70
CA LYS A 9 6.40 -0.42 13.09
C LYS A 9 7.43 -1.02 12.13
N ALA A 10 7.04 -2.10 11.43
CA ALA A 10 7.94 -2.83 10.54
C ALA A 10 8.40 -2.02 9.30
N TYR A 11 7.64 -1.02 8.86
CA TYR A 11 7.94 -0.25 7.64
C TYR A 11 7.48 1.22 7.66
N ASP A 12 7.05 1.71 8.81
CA ASP A 12 6.72 3.11 9.03
C ASP A 12 6.72 3.45 10.54
N ILE A 13 6.53 4.72 10.84
CA ILE A 13 6.21 5.18 12.20
C ILE A 13 4.72 5.50 12.20
N ARG A 14 3.95 4.90 13.13
CA ARG A 14 2.50 5.07 13.17
C ARG A 14 1.94 4.93 14.58
N GLY A 15 1.11 5.89 14.99
CA GLY A 15 0.47 5.87 16.30
C GLY A 15 -0.73 6.79 16.40
N ILE A 16 -1.44 6.72 17.52
CA ILE A 16 -2.57 7.60 17.82
C ILE A 16 -2.00 8.97 18.22
N PHE A 17 -2.41 10.01 17.47
CA PHE A 17 -1.99 11.38 17.72
C PHE A 17 -2.43 11.85 19.12
N GLU A 18 -1.54 12.56 19.82
CA GLU A 18 -1.67 13.05 21.21
C GLU A 18 -1.83 11.95 22.28
N LYS A 19 -1.75 10.66 21.89
CA LYS A 19 -1.74 9.53 22.84
C LYS A 19 -0.42 8.74 22.79
N GLU A 20 0.05 8.45 21.57
CA GLU A 20 1.26 7.66 21.31
C GLU A 20 2.28 8.46 20.48
N LEU A 21 1.78 9.26 19.53
CA LEU A 21 2.55 10.11 18.62
C LEU A 21 2.28 11.58 18.96
N PHE A 22 3.31 12.27 19.43
CA PHE A 22 3.23 13.67 19.86
C PHE A 22 3.94 14.59 18.87
N VAL A 23 3.58 15.87 18.89
CA VAL A 23 4.25 16.95 18.12
C VAL A 23 5.76 16.94 18.31
N SER A 24 6.22 16.80 19.55
CA SER A 24 7.64 16.70 19.90
C SER A 24 8.33 15.47 19.31
N THR A 25 7.60 14.35 19.12
CA THR A 25 8.15 13.14 18.48
C THR A 25 8.55 13.41 17.04
N ALA A 26 7.79 14.22 16.30
CA ALA A 26 8.10 14.57 14.92
C ALA A 26 9.46 15.26 14.79
N LYS A 27 9.75 16.21 15.68
CA LYS A 27 11.03 16.93 15.72
C LYS A 27 12.21 15.99 16.02
N GLU A 28 12.04 15.09 17.00
CA GLU A 28 13.07 14.11 17.37
C GLU A 28 13.31 13.07 16.27
N VAL A 29 12.27 12.63 15.57
CA VAL A 29 12.39 11.77 14.39
C VAL A 29 13.24 12.46 13.31
N ALA A 30 12.96 13.73 12.98
CA ALA A 30 13.72 14.49 11.99
C ALA A 30 15.20 14.62 12.37
N LYS A 31 15.49 14.96 13.63
CA LYS A 31 16.86 15.07 14.14
C LYS A 31 17.59 13.74 14.09
N SER A 32 16.91 12.65 14.47
CA SER A 32 17.51 11.31 14.45
C SER A 32 17.83 10.85 13.03
N ILE A 33 16.90 11.02 12.08
CA ILE A 33 17.12 10.73 10.66
C ILE A 33 18.33 11.53 10.15
N SER A 34 18.38 12.83 10.42
CA SER A 34 19.49 13.68 10.00
C SER A 34 20.84 13.22 10.54
N ASN A 35 20.85 12.70 11.78
CA ASN A 35 22.06 12.19 12.42
C ASN A 35 22.51 10.84 11.87
N ILE A 36 21.57 9.92 11.54
CA ILE A 36 21.87 8.62 10.95
C ILE A 36 22.37 8.81 9.50
N TYR A 37 21.68 9.68 8.73
CA TYR A 37 21.96 9.90 7.29
C TYR A 37 22.71 11.20 7.03
N LYS A 38 23.82 11.45 7.77
CA LYS A 38 24.62 12.70 7.72
C LYS A 38 25.17 13.02 6.32
N GLN A 39 25.66 12.02 5.59
CA GLN A 39 26.42 12.21 4.36
C GLN A 39 25.56 12.25 3.08
N ASN A 40 24.26 12.01 3.19
CA ASN A 40 23.38 11.88 2.05
C ASN A 40 22.54 13.14 1.85
N ASN A 41 22.37 13.52 0.62
CA ASN A 41 21.70 14.72 0.11
C ASN A 41 21.16 15.66 1.20
N ASN A 42 21.60 16.91 1.15
CA ASN A 42 21.18 17.90 2.13
C ASN A 42 19.69 18.28 2.02
N THR A 43 18.98 17.86 0.96
CA THR A 43 17.60 18.28 0.70
C THR A 43 16.63 17.12 0.91
N ILE A 44 15.58 17.35 1.70
CA ILE A 44 14.51 16.38 2.00
C ILE A 44 13.18 16.95 1.50
N VAL A 45 12.42 16.13 0.77
CA VAL A 45 11.05 16.47 0.34
C VAL A 45 10.09 16.10 1.46
N ILE A 46 9.20 17.02 1.83
CA ILE A 46 8.14 16.80 2.84
C ILE A 46 6.78 16.96 2.19
N GLY A 47 5.92 15.95 2.33
CA GLY A 47 4.52 16.00 1.99
C GLY A 47 3.65 15.58 3.17
N ARG A 48 2.37 15.89 3.11
CA ARG A 48 1.40 15.47 4.13
C ARG A 48 0.06 15.13 3.51
N ASP A 49 -0.67 14.21 4.14
CA ASP A 49 -2.08 13.94 3.80
C ASP A 49 -3.02 14.99 4.41
N GLY A 50 -4.33 14.86 4.14
CA GLY A 50 -5.36 15.80 4.58
C GLY A 50 -5.83 15.63 6.03
N ARG A 51 -5.19 14.81 6.86
CA ARG A 51 -5.58 14.64 8.27
C ARG A 51 -5.35 15.92 9.07
N ILE A 52 -6.26 16.21 10.01
CA ILE A 52 -6.17 17.39 10.88
C ILE A 52 -4.83 17.49 11.62
N SER A 53 -4.28 16.33 12.01
CA SER A 53 -2.99 16.24 12.71
C SER A 53 -1.77 16.35 11.80
N SER A 54 -1.92 16.21 10.47
CA SER A 54 -0.78 16.13 9.56
C SER A 54 0.02 17.44 9.50
N LYS A 55 -0.66 18.59 9.47
CA LYS A 55 0.04 19.87 9.54
C LYS A 55 0.73 20.07 10.89
N LYS A 56 0.10 19.68 12.00
CA LYS A 56 0.67 19.79 13.35
C LYS A 56 1.93 18.92 13.53
N LEU A 57 2.10 17.85 12.75
CA LEU A 57 3.27 16.99 12.75
C LEU A 57 4.30 17.40 11.70
N SER A 58 3.88 17.88 10.52
CA SER A 58 4.81 18.28 9.47
C SER A 58 5.61 19.55 9.83
N ASP A 59 5.00 20.53 10.49
CA ASP A 59 5.70 21.76 10.87
C ASP A 59 6.91 21.49 11.80
N PRO A 60 6.77 20.77 12.94
CA PRO A 60 7.93 20.43 13.80
C PRO A 60 8.90 19.42 13.15
N LEU A 61 8.42 18.57 12.24
CA LEU A 61 9.29 17.69 11.45
C LEU A 61 10.24 18.54 10.56
N ILE A 62 9.68 19.52 9.84
CA ILE A 62 10.43 20.48 9.03
C ILE A 62 11.44 21.26 9.89
N GLU A 63 11.00 21.80 11.03
CA GLU A 63 11.86 22.51 11.97
C GLU A 63 13.03 21.63 12.43
N GLY A 64 12.77 20.37 12.81
CA GLY A 64 13.80 19.45 13.25
C GLY A 64 14.85 19.14 12.17
N PHE A 65 14.43 19.04 10.90
CA PHE A 65 15.36 18.87 9.77
C PHE A 65 16.19 20.13 9.51
N LEU A 66 15.57 21.32 9.51
CA LEU A 66 16.27 22.60 9.34
C LEU A 66 17.31 22.82 10.44
N GLU A 67 16.94 22.61 11.71
CA GLU A 67 17.88 22.68 12.86
C GLU A 67 19.04 21.68 12.74
N SER A 68 18.81 20.56 12.04
CA SER A 68 19.85 19.55 11.79
C SER A 68 20.68 19.80 10.53
N GLY A 69 20.53 20.98 9.89
CA GLY A 69 21.32 21.37 8.73
C GLY A 69 20.87 20.79 7.39
N LYS A 70 19.59 20.38 7.29
CA LYS A 70 18.98 19.88 6.03
C LYS A 70 18.13 20.96 5.37
N ASP A 71 18.23 21.09 4.06
CA ASP A 71 17.31 21.90 3.25
C ASP A 71 15.99 21.15 3.04
N ILE A 72 14.88 21.88 2.96
CA ILE A 72 13.55 21.31 2.83
C ILE A 72 12.84 21.80 1.58
N ILE A 73 12.22 20.87 0.88
CA ILE A 73 11.22 21.14 -0.14
C ILE A 73 9.86 20.66 0.41
N ASP A 74 9.01 21.60 0.83
CA ASP A 74 7.64 21.34 1.26
C ASP A 74 6.72 21.35 0.02
N ILE A 75 6.15 20.19 -0.29
CA ILE A 75 5.20 20.02 -1.41
C ILE A 75 3.74 20.11 -0.97
N GLY A 76 3.50 20.39 0.30
CA GLY A 76 2.19 20.68 0.84
C GLY A 76 1.31 19.45 1.10
N GLU A 77 0.01 19.64 0.95
CA GLU A 77 -1.01 18.60 1.12
C GLU A 77 -1.22 17.86 -0.20
N VAL A 78 -0.79 16.60 -0.23
CA VAL A 78 -0.72 15.76 -1.44
C VAL A 78 -0.94 14.29 -1.08
N PRO A 79 -1.35 13.43 -2.03
CA PRO A 79 -1.29 11.98 -1.83
C PRO A 79 0.16 11.47 -1.77
N THR A 80 0.37 10.35 -1.07
CA THR A 80 1.68 9.72 -0.89
C THR A 80 2.44 9.48 -2.21
N PRO A 81 1.84 8.99 -3.30
CA PRO A 81 2.54 8.82 -4.57
C PRO A 81 3.13 10.12 -5.14
N VAL A 82 2.53 11.27 -4.85
CA VAL A 82 3.10 12.57 -5.29
C VAL A 82 4.41 12.89 -4.56
N LEU A 83 4.60 12.47 -3.30
CA LEU A 83 5.88 12.54 -2.62
C LEU A 83 6.93 11.67 -3.31
N TYR A 84 6.59 10.42 -3.61
CA TYR A 84 7.48 9.51 -4.30
C TYR A 84 7.86 10.03 -5.69
N PHE A 85 6.87 10.56 -6.42
CA PHE A 85 7.10 11.23 -7.69
C PHE A 85 8.05 12.43 -7.54
N ALA A 86 7.83 13.32 -6.57
CA ALA A 86 8.65 14.50 -6.35
C ALA A 86 10.12 14.13 -6.07
N VAL A 87 10.37 13.13 -5.23
CA VAL A 87 11.72 12.63 -4.95
C VAL A 87 12.42 12.16 -6.24
N ASN A 88 11.71 11.40 -7.09
CA ASN A 88 12.26 10.90 -8.35
C ASN A 88 12.44 12.02 -9.40
N PHE A 89 11.41 12.84 -9.61
CA PHE A 89 11.38 13.92 -10.61
C PHE A 89 12.46 14.99 -10.35
N LEU A 90 12.61 15.37 -9.06
CA LEU A 90 13.64 16.33 -8.65
C LEU A 90 15.03 15.71 -8.52
N LYS A 91 15.17 14.41 -8.85
CA LYS A 91 16.43 13.65 -8.72
C LYS A 91 17.03 13.72 -7.32
N LEU A 92 16.17 13.73 -6.32
CA LEU A 92 16.53 13.62 -4.92
C LEU A 92 16.46 12.16 -4.48
N ASN A 93 16.92 11.87 -3.26
CA ASN A 93 16.93 10.51 -2.73
C ASN A 93 16.27 10.40 -1.35
N SER A 94 15.70 11.49 -0.84
CA SER A 94 15.15 11.56 0.51
C SER A 94 13.84 12.30 0.56
N GLY A 95 12.89 11.75 1.29
CA GLY A 95 11.57 12.36 1.51
C GLY A 95 10.83 11.76 2.69
N VAL A 96 9.93 12.52 3.29
CA VAL A 96 9.05 12.04 4.36
C VAL A 96 7.63 12.46 4.10
N MET A 97 6.74 11.47 4.11
CA MET A 97 5.30 11.67 4.05
C MET A 97 4.69 11.60 5.44
N VAL A 98 3.97 12.63 5.82
CA VAL A 98 3.19 12.66 7.06
C VAL A 98 1.78 12.14 6.76
N THR A 99 1.48 10.92 7.20
CA THR A 99 0.21 10.26 6.87
C THR A 99 -0.17 9.18 7.87
N GLY A 100 -1.47 8.96 8.04
CA GLY A 100 -2.04 7.80 8.71
C GLY A 100 -2.57 6.73 7.74
N SER A 101 -2.38 6.93 6.41
CA SER A 101 -2.88 6.05 5.33
C SER A 101 -4.38 5.72 5.53
N HIS A 102 -4.75 4.46 5.52
CA HIS A 102 -6.12 3.96 5.69
C HIS A 102 -6.59 3.86 7.15
N ASN A 103 -5.75 4.18 8.14
CA ASN A 103 -6.12 4.10 9.54
C ASN A 103 -7.22 5.12 9.91
N PRO A 104 -7.98 4.89 11.01
CA PRO A 104 -8.94 5.85 11.53
C PRO A 104 -8.34 7.25 11.75
N LYS A 105 -9.20 8.27 11.79
CA LYS A 105 -8.80 9.70 11.80
C LYS A 105 -7.82 10.11 12.91
N GLN A 106 -7.85 9.41 14.04
CA GLN A 106 -6.97 9.69 15.18
C GLN A 106 -5.52 9.19 14.97
N TYR A 107 -5.27 8.34 13.97
CA TYR A 107 -3.91 7.88 13.66
C TYR A 107 -3.17 8.86 12.75
N ASN A 108 -1.85 8.90 12.91
CA ASN A 108 -0.94 9.54 11.97
C ASN A 108 0.45 8.89 12.06
N GLY A 109 1.39 9.33 11.21
CA GLY A 109 2.73 8.74 11.20
C GLY A 109 3.63 9.29 10.10
N PHE A 110 4.70 8.56 9.82
CA PHE A 110 5.71 8.95 8.85
C PHE A 110 6.10 7.76 7.97
N LYS A 111 5.93 7.90 6.64
CA LYS A 111 6.57 7.04 5.65
C LYS A 111 7.87 7.74 5.23
N ILE A 112 9.00 7.05 5.31
CA ILE A 112 10.32 7.65 5.21
C ILE A 112 11.08 7.03 4.05
N ILE A 113 11.61 7.86 3.17
CA ILE A 113 12.52 7.48 2.08
C ILE A 113 13.88 8.08 2.39
N MET A 114 14.91 7.25 2.45
CA MET A 114 16.31 7.66 2.51
C MET A 114 17.12 6.82 1.52
N ASN A 115 18.11 7.43 0.86
CA ASN A 115 18.96 6.75 -0.12
C ASN A 115 18.14 6.05 -1.24
N SER A 116 17.06 6.67 -1.68
CA SER A 116 16.15 6.16 -2.73
C SER A 116 15.51 4.81 -2.39
N HIS A 117 15.31 4.52 -1.09
CA HIS A 117 14.49 3.38 -0.64
C HIS A 117 13.63 3.74 0.57
N ALA A 118 12.51 3.06 0.72
CA ALA A 118 11.62 3.22 1.87
C ALA A 118 12.22 2.48 3.07
N LEU A 119 12.39 3.18 4.20
CA LEU A 119 12.94 2.59 5.42
C LEU A 119 12.02 1.50 5.97
N ALA A 120 12.62 0.42 6.45
CA ALA A 120 11.88 -0.72 7.03
C ALA A 120 12.74 -1.49 8.06
N GLY A 121 12.07 -2.28 8.89
CA GLY A 121 12.72 -3.22 9.82
C GLY A 121 13.68 -2.54 10.77
N GLU A 122 14.95 -2.94 10.71
CA GLU A 122 16.01 -2.45 11.59
C GLU A 122 16.27 -0.94 11.45
N GLU A 123 16.12 -0.39 10.24
CA GLU A 123 16.33 1.06 10.01
C GLU A 123 15.31 1.92 10.76
N ILE A 124 14.04 1.47 10.84
CA ILE A 124 13.03 2.13 11.68
C ILE A 124 13.34 2.00 13.16
N GLN A 125 13.85 0.84 13.60
CA GLN A 125 14.28 0.64 14.99
C GLN A 125 15.54 1.45 15.33
N GLU A 126 16.43 1.68 14.38
CA GLU A 126 17.61 2.53 14.55
C GLU A 126 17.22 3.98 14.87
N ILE A 127 16.18 4.51 14.21
CA ILE A 127 15.63 5.84 14.54
C ILE A 127 15.19 5.88 16.00
N TYR A 128 14.44 4.88 16.46
CA TYR A 128 14.01 4.78 17.86
C TYR A 128 15.18 4.72 18.83
N ASN A 129 16.17 3.87 18.56
CA ASN A 129 17.35 3.72 19.40
C ASN A 129 18.18 5.02 19.46
N LYS A 130 18.28 5.75 18.33
CA LYS A 130 18.95 7.04 18.26
C LYS A 130 18.29 8.09 19.13
N ILE A 131 16.94 8.15 19.11
CA ILE A 131 16.18 9.06 19.98
C ILE A 131 16.44 8.73 21.46
N LEU A 132 16.40 7.44 21.84
CA LEU A 132 16.61 7.01 23.22
C LEU A 132 18.01 7.32 23.75
N SER A 133 19.03 7.20 22.89
CA SER A 133 20.42 7.46 23.30
C SER A 133 20.66 8.91 23.66
N ASN A 134 19.76 9.83 23.33
CA ASN A 134 19.88 11.28 23.49
C ASN A 134 21.21 11.84 22.95
N ASN A 135 21.88 11.08 22.08
CA ASN A 135 23.17 11.45 21.48
C ASN A 135 22.93 11.97 20.05
N ILE A 136 22.12 13.03 19.98
CA ILE A 136 21.79 13.72 18.74
C ILE A 136 22.69 14.94 18.67
N GLU A 137 23.72 14.90 17.82
CA GLU A 137 24.57 16.06 17.58
C GLU A 137 23.75 17.18 16.94
N SER A 138 23.70 18.32 17.56
CA SER A 138 23.09 19.53 16.99
C SER A 138 24.10 20.18 16.04
N ASN A 139 24.04 19.84 14.77
CA ASN A 139 24.80 20.54 13.73
C ASN A 139 23.95 21.73 13.25
N TYR A 140 23.99 22.82 14.01
CA TYR A 140 23.37 24.07 13.56
C TYR A 140 24.17 24.62 12.38
N LYS A 141 23.69 24.38 11.14
CA LYS A 141 24.10 25.16 9.99
C LYS A 141 23.19 26.40 9.91
N ASN A 142 23.78 27.57 9.98
CA ASN A 142 23.05 28.85 9.94
C ASN A 142 22.42 29.18 8.56
N ASN A 143 22.52 28.30 7.55
CA ASN A 143 22.11 28.57 6.18
C ASN A 143 21.27 27.39 5.60
N THR A 144 20.21 26.98 6.31
CA THR A 144 19.25 26.00 5.77
C THR A 144 18.07 26.72 5.08
N HIS A 145 17.52 26.12 4.05
CA HIS A 145 16.48 26.71 3.22
C HIS A 145 15.20 25.89 3.25
N LEU A 146 14.07 26.58 3.41
CA LEU A 146 12.74 26.00 3.20
C LEU A 146 12.17 26.56 1.90
N LYS A 147 11.94 25.68 0.92
CA LYS A 147 11.28 26.02 -0.33
C LYS A 147 9.92 25.33 -0.39
N LYS A 148 8.87 26.07 -0.74
CA LYS A 148 7.55 25.50 -1.02
C LYS A 148 7.35 25.42 -2.52
N ILE A 149 6.92 24.25 -3.01
CA ILE A 149 6.63 24.05 -4.44
C ILE A 149 5.32 23.33 -4.63
N ASN A 150 4.62 23.61 -5.72
CA ASN A 150 3.50 22.81 -6.19
C ASN A 150 4.01 21.87 -7.31
N ILE A 151 4.03 20.56 -7.05
CA ILE A 151 4.53 19.54 -7.98
C ILE A 151 3.38 18.81 -8.72
N ILE A 152 2.13 19.10 -8.37
CA ILE A 152 0.97 18.39 -8.93
C ILE A 152 0.91 18.53 -10.45
N HIS A 153 1.24 19.70 -11.00
CA HIS A 153 1.22 19.92 -12.45
C HIS A 153 2.19 18.99 -13.19
N GLU A 154 3.41 18.80 -12.67
CA GLU A 154 4.39 17.91 -13.28
C GLU A 154 3.97 16.44 -13.16
N TYR A 155 3.38 16.08 -12.03
CA TYR A 155 2.81 14.74 -11.83
C TYR A 155 1.68 14.45 -12.83
N GLU A 156 0.71 15.36 -12.97
CA GLU A 156 -0.37 15.27 -13.96
C GLU A 156 0.15 15.15 -15.40
N LYS A 157 1.13 15.99 -15.76
CA LYS A 157 1.75 15.96 -17.09
C LYS A 157 2.36 14.58 -17.38
N SER A 158 3.10 14.01 -16.42
CA SER A 158 3.69 12.69 -16.57
C SER A 158 2.64 11.59 -16.77
N PHE A 159 1.45 11.70 -16.14
CA PHE A 159 0.33 10.79 -16.43
C PHE A 159 -0.16 10.89 -17.87
N LEU A 160 -0.39 12.11 -18.37
CA LEU A 160 -0.91 12.35 -19.73
C LEU A 160 0.05 11.85 -20.81
N GLU A 161 1.34 11.86 -20.54
CA GLU A 161 2.35 11.30 -21.43
C GLU A 161 2.31 9.76 -21.50
N ASN A 162 1.94 9.11 -20.38
CA ASN A 162 2.06 7.66 -20.20
C ASN A 162 0.75 6.88 -20.43
N ILE A 163 -0.42 7.50 -20.21
CA ILE A 163 -1.73 6.84 -20.26
C ILE A 163 -2.48 7.22 -21.55
N LYS A 164 -3.02 6.23 -22.24
CA LYS A 164 -3.76 6.40 -23.51
C LYS A 164 -5.16 5.80 -23.39
N ILE A 165 -6.16 6.63 -23.30
CA ILE A 165 -7.57 6.22 -23.26
C ILE A 165 -8.08 5.97 -24.68
N GLY A 166 -8.53 4.75 -24.97
CA GLY A 166 -9.00 4.35 -26.30
C GLY A 166 -10.42 4.79 -26.61
N ARG A 167 -11.33 4.74 -25.64
CA ARG A 167 -12.72 5.24 -25.74
C ARG A 167 -13.10 6.02 -24.49
N LYS A 168 -14.04 6.93 -24.62
CA LYS A 168 -14.59 7.65 -23.45
C LYS A 168 -15.25 6.65 -22.50
N LEU A 169 -14.93 6.77 -21.21
CA LEU A 169 -15.52 6.01 -20.13
C LEU A 169 -16.23 6.95 -19.15
N ARG A 170 -17.34 6.47 -18.56
CA ARG A 170 -17.97 7.05 -17.38
C ARG A 170 -17.55 6.26 -16.17
N ILE A 171 -16.96 6.91 -15.18
CA ILE A 171 -16.43 6.27 -13.99
C ILE A 171 -16.93 6.91 -12.71
N ALA A 172 -17.14 6.13 -11.67
CA ALA A 172 -17.35 6.63 -10.33
C ALA A 172 -16.02 6.60 -9.56
N VAL A 173 -15.70 7.68 -8.87
CA VAL A 173 -14.44 7.83 -8.11
C VAL A 173 -14.77 8.13 -6.67
N ASP A 174 -14.29 7.29 -5.75
CA ASP A 174 -14.43 7.46 -4.31
C ASP A 174 -13.05 7.62 -3.67
N ALA A 175 -12.80 8.78 -3.07
CA ALA A 175 -11.55 9.05 -2.38
C ALA A 175 -11.68 8.98 -0.84
N GLY A 176 -12.86 8.62 -0.30
CA GLY A 176 -13.11 8.54 1.14
C GLY A 176 -12.69 9.81 1.90
N ASN A 177 -12.83 11.00 1.30
CA ASN A 177 -12.32 12.27 1.81
C ASN A 177 -10.79 12.33 2.01
N GLY A 178 -10.05 11.41 1.40
CA GLY A 178 -8.58 11.34 1.46
C GLY A 178 -7.88 12.28 0.48
N ALA A 179 -6.56 12.27 0.54
CA ALA A 179 -5.69 13.17 -0.23
C ALA A 179 -5.71 12.91 -1.75
N ALA A 180 -6.13 11.73 -2.20
CA ALA A 180 -6.17 11.37 -3.62
C ALA A 180 -7.22 12.15 -4.42
N GLY A 181 -8.33 12.55 -3.79
CA GLY A 181 -9.51 13.09 -4.46
C GLY A 181 -9.22 14.19 -5.48
N PRO A 182 -8.72 15.37 -5.09
CA PRO A 182 -8.49 16.48 -6.00
C PRO A 182 -7.51 16.13 -7.14
N THR A 183 -6.44 15.39 -6.81
CA THR A 183 -5.41 15.00 -7.77
C THR A 183 -5.94 14.01 -8.80
N ALA A 184 -6.64 12.95 -8.36
CA ALA A 184 -7.24 11.96 -9.24
C ALA A 184 -8.28 12.57 -10.18
N LEU A 185 -9.16 13.42 -9.65
CA LEU A 185 -10.16 14.11 -10.48
C LEU A 185 -9.51 14.99 -11.53
N GLY A 186 -8.48 15.77 -11.17
CA GLY A 186 -7.74 16.63 -12.10
C GLY A 186 -7.15 15.83 -13.27
N ILE A 187 -6.51 14.70 -12.97
CA ILE A 187 -5.91 13.80 -13.97
C ILE A 187 -6.98 13.16 -14.84
N TYR A 188 -7.99 12.54 -14.24
CA TYR A 188 -9.00 11.77 -14.96
C TYR A 188 -9.88 12.64 -15.87
N LYS A 189 -10.19 13.89 -15.46
CA LYS A 189 -10.83 14.91 -16.33
C LYS A 189 -9.95 15.23 -17.54
N LYS A 190 -8.66 15.43 -17.34
CA LYS A 190 -7.70 15.71 -18.43
C LYS A 190 -7.51 14.53 -19.39
N LEU A 191 -7.71 13.30 -18.91
CA LEU A 191 -7.75 12.09 -19.74
C LEU A 191 -9.06 11.93 -20.54
N GLY A 192 -10.01 12.87 -20.42
CA GLY A 192 -11.26 12.88 -21.17
C GLY A 192 -12.37 12.00 -20.60
N LEU A 193 -12.27 11.59 -19.34
CA LEU A 193 -13.24 10.72 -18.67
C LEU A 193 -14.43 11.52 -18.14
N GLU A 194 -15.60 10.88 -18.08
CA GLU A 194 -16.81 11.40 -17.42
C GLU A 194 -16.85 10.89 -15.98
N LEU A 195 -16.87 11.81 -15.00
CA LEU A 195 -16.68 11.47 -13.59
C LEU A 195 -17.97 11.61 -12.78
N ILE A 196 -18.26 10.61 -11.96
CA ILE A 196 -19.20 10.66 -10.83
C ILE A 196 -18.33 10.71 -9.57
N GLU A 197 -18.36 11.83 -8.87
CA GLU A 197 -17.45 12.13 -7.76
C GLU A 197 -18.09 11.78 -6.42
N LEU A 198 -17.44 10.92 -5.61
CA LEU A 198 -17.82 10.57 -4.24
C LEU A 198 -16.69 10.94 -3.30
N TYR A 199 -16.98 11.76 -2.31
CA TYR A 199 -16.08 12.08 -1.19
C TYR A 199 -14.67 12.49 -1.64
N CYS A 200 -14.58 13.23 -2.77
CA CYS A 200 -13.31 13.66 -3.37
C CYS A 200 -12.78 15.00 -2.82
N THR A 201 -13.54 15.67 -1.95
CA THR A 201 -13.03 16.81 -1.18
C THR A 201 -12.29 16.30 0.05
N ILE A 202 -11.07 16.82 0.28
CA ILE A 202 -10.26 16.43 1.44
C ILE A 202 -10.95 16.87 2.74
N ASP A 203 -11.18 15.94 3.65
CA ASP A 203 -11.65 16.18 5.01
C ASP A 203 -11.03 15.17 5.99
N GLY A 204 -10.10 15.64 6.83
CA GLY A 204 -9.41 14.81 7.79
C GLY A 204 -10.28 14.21 8.91
N ASN A 205 -11.58 14.50 8.93
CA ASN A 205 -12.56 13.82 9.80
C ASN A 205 -13.09 12.52 9.21
N PHE A 206 -12.98 12.33 7.88
CA PHE A 206 -13.53 11.19 7.14
C PHE A 206 -15.02 10.97 7.45
N PRO A 207 -15.91 11.97 7.18
CA PRO A 207 -17.28 11.98 7.69
C PRO A 207 -18.20 10.92 7.06
N ASN A 208 -17.84 10.39 5.89
CA ASN A 208 -18.71 9.48 5.15
C ASN A 208 -18.41 8.01 5.47
N HIS A 209 -17.18 7.59 5.32
CA HIS A 209 -16.70 6.26 5.70
C HIS A 209 -15.18 6.29 5.96
N GLN A 210 -14.65 5.21 6.56
CA GLN A 210 -13.21 5.08 6.75
C GLN A 210 -12.54 4.94 5.38
N PRO A 211 -11.43 5.66 5.09
CA PRO A 211 -10.76 5.62 3.79
C PRO A 211 -9.91 4.35 3.64
N ASN A 212 -10.57 3.20 3.68
CA ASN A 212 -9.99 1.87 3.56
C ASN A 212 -10.78 1.03 2.54
N PRO A 213 -10.36 0.99 1.27
CA PRO A 213 -11.07 0.26 0.23
C PRO A 213 -10.97 -1.27 0.37
N SER A 214 -10.10 -1.79 1.26
CA SER A 214 -10.02 -3.23 1.51
C SER A 214 -11.20 -3.77 2.33
N ASP A 215 -11.98 -2.90 2.97
CA ASP A 215 -13.22 -3.26 3.65
C ASP A 215 -14.42 -3.05 2.72
N PRO A 216 -15.15 -4.10 2.33
CA PRO A 216 -16.31 -4.00 1.44
C PRO A 216 -17.41 -3.05 1.93
N ASN A 217 -17.53 -2.84 3.25
CA ASN A 217 -18.52 -1.91 3.80
C ASN A 217 -18.25 -0.46 3.38
N ASN A 218 -17.00 -0.10 3.13
CA ASN A 218 -16.61 1.22 2.66
C ASN A 218 -16.83 1.42 1.15
N LEU A 219 -17.26 0.39 0.42
CA LEU A 219 -17.48 0.41 -1.03
C LEU A 219 -18.96 0.51 -1.41
N VAL A 220 -19.86 0.45 -0.44
CA VAL A 220 -21.32 0.38 -0.69
C VAL A 220 -21.80 1.56 -1.53
N ASP A 221 -21.39 2.78 -1.18
CA ASP A 221 -21.80 3.98 -1.91
C ASP A 221 -21.20 4.03 -3.31
N LEU A 222 -19.96 3.59 -3.49
CA LEU A 222 -19.33 3.49 -4.80
C LEU A 222 -20.06 2.47 -5.69
N ILE A 223 -20.40 1.30 -5.17
CA ILE A 223 -21.18 0.27 -5.88
C ILE A 223 -22.55 0.82 -6.28
N CYS A 224 -23.23 1.51 -5.37
CA CYS A 224 -24.50 2.16 -5.64
C CYS A 224 -24.38 3.21 -6.76
N ALA A 225 -23.32 4.03 -6.73
CA ALA A 225 -23.09 5.06 -7.75
C ALA A 225 -22.78 4.46 -9.12
N VAL A 226 -21.96 3.40 -9.18
CA VAL A 226 -21.67 2.65 -10.43
C VAL A 226 -22.97 2.17 -11.08
N ASN A 227 -23.82 1.51 -10.31
CA ASN A 227 -25.09 0.96 -10.81
C ASN A 227 -26.07 2.09 -11.20
N LYS A 228 -26.27 3.10 -10.34
CA LYS A 228 -27.20 4.20 -10.53
C LYS A 228 -26.86 5.04 -11.77
N HIS A 229 -25.60 5.30 -12.01
CA HIS A 229 -25.12 6.17 -13.09
C HIS A 229 -24.65 5.40 -14.31
N SER A 230 -24.82 4.05 -14.33
CA SER A 230 -24.36 3.16 -15.40
C SER A 230 -22.89 3.42 -15.77
N CYS A 231 -22.02 3.46 -14.74
CA CYS A 231 -20.61 3.68 -14.94
C CYS A 231 -19.93 2.45 -15.56
N ASP A 232 -18.91 2.67 -16.38
CA ASP A 232 -18.07 1.58 -16.93
C ASP A 232 -17.22 0.93 -15.83
N LEU A 233 -16.80 1.73 -14.81
CA LEU A 233 -16.00 1.31 -13.66
C LEU A 233 -16.27 2.19 -12.43
N GLY A 234 -16.00 1.63 -11.24
CA GLY A 234 -15.78 2.36 -10.01
C GLY A 234 -14.32 2.25 -9.55
N ILE A 235 -13.78 3.30 -8.97
CA ILE A 235 -12.42 3.36 -8.45
C ILE A 235 -12.47 3.91 -7.02
N ALA A 236 -11.94 3.16 -6.05
CA ALA A 236 -11.80 3.60 -4.67
C ALA A 236 -10.32 3.77 -4.29
N PHE A 237 -9.99 4.83 -3.55
CA PHE A 237 -8.66 5.10 -3.02
C PHE A 237 -8.65 5.01 -1.50
N ASP A 238 -7.48 4.71 -0.92
CA ASP A 238 -7.29 4.87 0.51
C ASP A 238 -6.91 6.31 0.89
N GLY A 239 -6.77 6.58 2.19
CA GLY A 239 -6.69 7.95 2.71
C GLY A 239 -5.51 8.77 2.21
N ASP A 240 -4.40 8.14 1.82
CA ASP A 240 -3.24 8.81 1.24
C ASP A 240 -2.98 8.43 -0.23
N GLY A 241 -3.88 7.64 -0.84
CA GLY A 241 -3.95 7.41 -2.28
C GLY A 241 -2.87 6.51 -2.85
N ASP A 242 -2.18 5.72 -2.04
CA ASP A 242 -1.20 4.75 -2.53
C ASP A 242 -1.81 3.38 -2.85
N ARG A 243 -3.11 3.18 -2.56
CA ARG A 243 -3.90 1.98 -2.90
C ARG A 243 -5.07 2.32 -3.78
N CYS A 244 -5.42 1.35 -4.63
CA CYS A 244 -6.56 1.44 -5.52
C CYS A 244 -7.35 0.12 -5.53
N LEU A 245 -8.67 0.24 -5.45
CA LEU A 245 -9.58 -0.87 -5.67
C LEU A 245 -10.55 -0.55 -6.82
N ILE A 246 -10.88 -1.57 -7.61
CA ILE A 246 -11.70 -1.44 -8.81
C ILE A 246 -13.04 -2.16 -8.62
N ILE A 247 -14.12 -1.51 -9.08
CA ILE A 247 -15.48 -2.07 -9.16
C ILE A 247 -15.84 -2.15 -10.65
N ASP A 248 -16.41 -3.27 -11.09
CA ASP A 248 -16.90 -3.41 -12.47
C ASP A 248 -18.27 -2.70 -12.68
N ASN A 249 -18.73 -2.65 -13.92
CA ASN A 249 -20.00 -2.01 -14.28
C ASN A 249 -21.27 -2.76 -13.77
N LYS A 250 -21.11 -3.83 -13.01
CA LYS A 250 -22.17 -4.58 -12.30
C LYS A 250 -22.07 -4.49 -10.78
N GLY A 251 -21.09 -3.75 -10.27
CA GLY A 251 -20.86 -3.59 -8.84
C GLY A 251 -20.01 -4.69 -8.21
N ASN A 252 -19.37 -5.57 -8.99
CA ASN A 252 -18.50 -6.59 -8.45
C ASN A 252 -17.09 -6.03 -8.18
N ILE A 253 -16.51 -6.45 -7.06
CA ILE A 253 -15.17 -6.03 -6.64
C ILE A 253 -14.11 -6.83 -7.41
N LEU A 254 -13.20 -6.15 -8.09
CA LEU A 254 -11.98 -6.75 -8.64
C LEU A 254 -10.85 -6.62 -7.62
N TRP A 255 -10.59 -7.69 -6.90
CA TRP A 255 -9.53 -7.72 -5.88
C TRP A 255 -8.13 -7.51 -6.47
N PRO A 256 -7.15 -6.96 -5.71
CA PRO A 256 -5.85 -6.56 -6.24
C PRO A 256 -5.07 -7.68 -6.94
N ASP A 257 -5.13 -8.92 -6.45
CA ASP A 257 -4.48 -10.05 -7.12
C ASP A 257 -5.10 -10.37 -8.51
N ARG A 258 -6.39 -10.09 -8.70
CA ARG A 258 -7.06 -10.17 -10.00
C ARG A 258 -6.74 -8.94 -10.87
N GLN A 259 -6.63 -7.75 -10.28
CA GLN A 259 -6.11 -6.56 -10.99
C GLN A 259 -4.71 -6.84 -11.54
N MET A 260 -3.84 -7.46 -10.73
CA MET A 260 -2.48 -7.87 -11.12
C MET A 260 -2.45 -8.80 -12.34
N MET A 261 -3.47 -9.66 -12.54
CA MET A 261 -3.56 -10.49 -13.74
C MET A 261 -3.71 -9.64 -15.00
N LEU A 262 -4.59 -8.64 -14.98
CA LEU A 262 -4.82 -7.74 -16.11
C LEU A 262 -3.61 -6.86 -16.40
N TYR A 263 -3.01 -6.28 -15.36
CA TYR A 263 -1.78 -5.49 -15.51
C TYR A 263 -0.62 -6.34 -16.04
N SER A 264 -0.48 -7.57 -15.54
CA SER A 264 0.53 -8.52 -16.03
C SER A 264 0.34 -8.83 -17.50
N LYS A 265 -0.90 -9.11 -17.93
CA LYS A 265 -1.21 -9.39 -19.33
C LYS A 265 -0.91 -8.19 -20.24
N ASP A 266 -1.23 -6.96 -19.82
CA ASP A 266 -0.93 -5.75 -20.60
C ASP A 266 0.58 -5.55 -20.75
N ILE A 267 1.35 -5.68 -19.65
CA ILE A 267 2.81 -5.55 -19.67
C ILE A 267 3.44 -6.64 -20.53
N LEU A 268 3.06 -7.90 -20.31
CA LEU A 268 3.64 -9.07 -21.00
C LEU A 268 3.31 -9.11 -22.49
N SER A 269 2.28 -8.39 -22.93
CA SER A 269 2.01 -8.19 -24.37
C SER A 269 3.10 -7.38 -25.09
N LYS A 270 3.92 -6.63 -24.34
CA LYS A 270 4.96 -5.72 -24.84
C LYS A 270 6.37 -6.15 -24.42
N ASP A 271 6.48 -6.76 -23.24
CA ASP A 271 7.76 -7.20 -22.63
C ASP A 271 7.58 -8.64 -22.13
N THR A 272 7.80 -9.60 -23.05
CA THR A 272 7.83 -11.02 -22.69
C THR A 272 9.05 -11.29 -21.80
N ASN A 273 8.89 -12.16 -20.79
CA ASN A 273 9.85 -12.47 -19.71
C ASN A 273 9.95 -11.40 -18.59
N ALA A 274 9.07 -10.39 -18.58
CA ALA A 274 9.04 -9.46 -17.45
C ALA A 274 8.85 -10.20 -16.13
N LYS A 275 9.64 -9.79 -15.11
CA LYS A 275 9.49 -10.30 -13.74
C LYS A 275 8.39 -9.55 -13.03
N ILE A 276 7.51 -10.30 -12.37
CA ILE A 276 6.34 -9.77 -11.68
C ILE A 276 6.34 -10.26 -10.24
N VAL A 277 6.48 -9.33 -9.29
CA VAL A 277 6.53 -9.61 -7.86
C VAL A 277 5.11 -9.55 -7.29
N TYR A 278 4.74 -10.53 -6.46
CA TYR A 278 3.45 -10.56 -5.76
C TYR A 278 3.60 -11.07 -4.33
N ASP A 279 2.69 -10.66 -3.45
CA ASP A 279 2.77 -11.07 -2.04
C ASP A 279 2.19 -12.46 -1.79
N VAL A 280 2.56 -13.05 -0.65
CA VAL A 280 2.14 -14.41 -0.26
C VAL A 280 0.63 -14.57 -0.10
N LYS A 281 -0.14 -13.47 0.02
CA LYS A 281 -1.59 -13.48 0.17
C LYS A 281 -2.33 -13.59 -1.17
N SER A 282 -1.63 -13.42 -2.28
CA SER A 282 -2.22 -13.44 -3.61
C SER A 282 -2.69 -14.85 -4.01
N SER A 283 -3.71 -14.88 -4.87
CA SER A 283 -4.28 -16.09 -5.45
C SER A 283 -3.22 -16.99 -6.10
N LYS A 284 -3.42 -18.31 -6.00
CA LYS A 284 -2.60 -19.31 -6.72
C LYS A 284 -2.73 -19.20 -8.25
N ASP A 285 -3.82 -18.58 -8.72
CA ASP A 285 -4.04 -18.40 -10.14
C ASP A 285 -3.14 -17.31 -10.74
N LEU A 286 -2.70 -16.33 -9.93
CA LEU A 286 -1.87 -15.22 -10.40
C LEU A 286 -0.52 -15.69 -11.00
N PRO A 287 0.32 -16.50 -10.31
CA PRO A 287 1.56 -16.98 -10.92
C PRO A 287 1.35 -17.85 -12.14
N GLN A 288 0.28 -18.64 -12.20
CA GLN A 288 -0.06 -19.45 -13.38
C GLN A 288 -0.45 -18.54 -14.56
N TYR A 289 -1.23 -17.49 -14.29
CA TYR A 289 -1.63 -16.51 -15.30
C TYR A 289 -0.43 -15.73 -15.85
N ILE A 290 0.50 -15.31 -14.99
CA ILE A 290 1.75 -14.65 -15.39
C ILE A 290 2.56 -15.57 -16.31
N LYS A 291 2.78 -16.84 -15.92
CA LYS A 291 3.50 -17.83 -16.73
C LYS A 291 2.81 -18.10 -18.08
N LYS A 292 1.47 -18.16 -18.12
CA LYS A 292 0.68 -18.34 -19.34
C LYS A 292 0.98 -17.26 -20.39
N TYR A 293 1.27 -16.04 -19.96
CA TYR A 293 1.60 -14.91 -20.84
C TYR A 293 3.11 -14.67 -21.00
N GLY A 294 3.94 -15.61 -20.54
CA GLY A 294 5.39 -15.60 -20.75
C GLY A 294 6.19 -14.84 -19.67
N GLY A 295 5.58 -14.40 -18.56
CA GLY A 295 6.27 -13.70 -17.48
C GLY A 295 6.85 -14.64 -16.42
N GLU A 296 7.73 -14.08 -15.59
CA GLU A 296 8.36 -14.74 -14.45
C GLU A 296 7.70 -14.27 -13.13
N PRO A 297 6.84 -15.07 -12.48
CA PRO A 297 6.23 -14.72 -11.20
C PRO A 297 7.20 -14.94 -10.05
N VAL A 298 7.32 -13.95 -9.16
CA VAL A 298 8.19 -14.02 -7.97
C VAL A 298 7.39 -13.70 -6.72
N MET A 299 7.18 -14.70 -5.85
CA MET A 299 6.50 -14.51 -4.57
C MET A 299 7.39 -13.78 -3.58
N CYS A 300 6.83 -12.83 -2.84
CA CYS A 300 7.50 -12.03 -1.83
C CYS A 300 6.69 -11.99 -0.53
N ARG A 301 7.34 -11.64 0.58
CA ARG A 301 6.65 -11.34 1.84
C ARG A 301 5.79 -10.08 1.70
N THR A 302 4.71 -10.01 2.49
CA THR A 302 3.82 -8.84 2.53
C THR A 302 4.51 -7.61 3.14
N GLY A 303 4.30 -6.46 2.53
CA GLY A 303 4.78 -5.15 2.95
C GLY A 303 5.34 -4.35 1.78
N HIS A 304 4.76 -3.17 1.54
CA HIS A 304 5.10 -2.32 0.38
C HIS A 304 6.61 -2.05 0.24
N SER A 305 7.33 -1.89 1.36
CA SER A 305 8.79 -1.69 1.36
C SER A 305 9.54 -2.94 0.89
N PHE A 306 9.06 -4.15 1.25
CA PHE A 306 9.68 -5.40 0.84
C PHE A 306 9.43 -5.68 -0.64
N ILE A 307 8.23 -5.40 -1.15
CA ILE A 307 7.94 -5.51 -2.59
C ILE A 307 8.83 -4.56 -3.38
N LYS A 308 8.93 -3.27 -3.00
CA LYS A 308 9.83 -2.29 -3.64
C LYS A 308 11.30 -2.74 -3.64
N SER A 309 11.77 -3.25 -2.51
CA SER A 309 13.14 -3.76 -2.39
C SER A 309 13.37 -4.97 -3.30
N LYS A 310 12.42 -5.92 -3.33
CA LYS A 310 12.52 -7.11 -4.19
C LYS A 310 12.45 -6.74 -5.66
N MET A 311 11.56 -5.81 -6.05
CA MET A 311 11.50 -5.31 -7.42
C MET A 311 12.82 -4.67 -7.87
N LYS A 312 13.46 -3.90 -7.00
CA LYS A 312 14.77 -3.29 -7.28
C LYS A 312 15.87 -4.35 -7.42
N GLU A 313 15.90 -5.33 -6.50
CA GLU A 313 16.88 -6.43 -6.48
C GLU A 313 16.89 -7.22 -7.79
N ILE A 314 15.71 -7.62 -8.27
CA ILE A 314 15.59 -8.49 -9.45
C ILE A 314 15.24 -7.74 -10.73
N ASN A 315 15.18 -6.40 -10.69
CA ASN A 315 14.74 -5.54 -11.79
C ASN A 315 13.33 -5.91 -12.31
N ALA A 316 12.36 -6.13 -11.41
CA ALA A 316 11.01 -6.48 -11.81
C ALA A 316 10.26 -5.28 -12.41
N THR A 317 9.37 -5.57 -13.36
CA THR A 317 8.59 -4.58 -14.13
C THR A 317 7.28 -4.20 -13.44
N LEU A 318 6.70 -5.13 -12.66
CA LEU A 318 5.45 -4.96 -11.91
C LEU A 318 5.59 -5.59 -10.54
N GLY A 319 4.99 -4.98 -9.53
CA GLY A 319 4.80 -5.57 -8.22
C GLY A 319 3.39 -5.32 -7.71
N GLY A 320 2.91 -6.16 -6.78
CA GLY A 320 1.61 -5.92 -6.17
C GLY A 320 1.36 -6.73 -4.90
N GLU A 321 0.49 -6.18 -4.07
CA GLU A 321 0.02 -6.78 -2.83
C GLU A 321 -1.49 -6.94 -2.83
N MET A 322 -1.99 -7.94 -2.13
CA MET A 322 -3.43 -8.13 -1.91
C MET A 322 -4.09 -6.95 -1.19
N SER A 323 -3.31 -6.12 -0.49
CA SER A 323 -3.77 -4.90 0.18
C SER A 323 -4.08 -3.74 -0.78
N GLY A 324 -3.76 -3.84 -2.07
CA GLY A 324 -4.00 -2.81 -3.08
C GLY A 324 -2.80 -1.92 -3.42
N HIS A 325 -1.64 -2.11 -2.77
CA HIS A 325 -0.40 -1.48 -3.22
C HIS A 325 0.07 -2.13 -4.52
N ILE A 326 0.17 -1.38 -5.60
CA ILE A 326 0.63 -1.86 -6.91
C ILE A 326 1.69 -0.91 -7.46
N PHE A 327 2.75 -1.48 -8.02
CA PHE A 327 4.00 -0.81 -8.35
C PHE A 327 4.34 -1.05 -9.82
N PHE A 328 4.21 -0.02 -10.65
CA PHE A 328 4.56 -0.10 -12.07
C PHE A 328 5.96 0.44 -12.32
N LYS A 329 6.79 -0.30 -13.09
CA LYS A 329 8.12 0.12 -13.52
C LYS A 329 8.30 0.04 -15.05
N ASP A 330 7.27 -0.35 -15.79
CA ASP A 330 7.28 -0.36 -17.26
C ASP A 330 7.28 1.06 -17.85
N LYS A 331 6.41 1.94 -17.34
CA LYS A 331 6.24 3.32 -17.76
C LYS A 331 6.20 4.30 -16.58
N TRP A 332 6.49 3.82 -15.38
CA TRP A 332 6.44 4.59 -14.13
C TRP A 332 7.69 4.31 -13.30
N TYR A 333 7.79 4.87 -12.11
CA TYR A 333 9.03 4.86 -11.32
C TYR A 333 9.18 3.65 -10.38
N GLY A 334 8.19 2.77 -10.28
CA GLY A 334 8.25 1.57 -9.44
C GLY A 334 7.88 1.79 -7.96
N PHE A 335 7.17 2.87 -7.65
CA PHE A 335 6.54 3.06 -6.35
C PHE A 335 5.03 2.76 -6.39
N ASP A 336 4.42 2.58 -5.21
CA ASP A 336 2.99 2.37 -5.04
C ASP A 336 2.21 3.66 -5.33
N ASP A 337 1.27 3.56 -6.29
CA ASP A 337 0.51 4.69 -6.78
C ASP A 337 -0.91 4.27 -7.16
N GLY A 338 -1.86 4.49 -6.24
CA GLY A 338 -3.25 4.13 -6.46
C GLY A 338 -3.89 4.87 -7.63
N ILE A 339 -3.52 6.15 -7.82
CA ILE A 339 -4.05 6.98 -8.91
C ILE A 339 -3.55 6.44 -10.25
N TYR A 340 -2.27 6.08 -10.34
CA TYR A 340 -1.68 5.48 -11.53
C TYR A 340 -2.28 4.09 -11.83
N CYS A 341 -2.48 3.27 -10.79
CA CYS A 341 -3.15 1.96 -10.92
C CYS A 341 -4.55 2.10 -11.53
N GLY A 342 -5.35 3.04 -11.02
CA GLY A 342 -6.65 3.35 -11.59
C GLY A 342 -6.56 3.75 -13.05
N ALA A 343 -5.65 4.66 -13.41
CA ALA A 343 -5.44 5.10 -14.79
C ALA A 343 -5.00 3.96 -15.72
N ARG A 344 -4.14 3.04 -15.26
CA ARG A 344 -3.74 1.84 -16.02
C ARG A 344 -4.91 0.88 -16.26
N MET A 345 -5.81 0.72 -15.28
CA MET A 345 -7.03 -0.09 -15.48
C MET A 345 -7.95 0.58 -16.49
N LEU A 346 -8.12 1.90 -16.42
CA LEU A 346 -8.89 2.67 -17.41
C LEU A 346 -8.30 2.56 -18.81
N GLU A 347 -6.97 2.62 -18.96
CA GLU A 347 -6.28 2.36 -20.21
C GLU A 347 -6.64 0.97 -20.76
N ILE A 348 -6.55 -0.08 -19.93
CA ILE A 348 -6.86 -1.45 -20.32
C ILE A 348 -8.33 -1.58 -20.76
N VAL A 349 -9.28 -1.12 -19.95
CA VAL A 349 -10.73 -1.27 -20.23
C VAL A 349 -11.15 -0.43 -21.45
N SER A 350 -10.61 0.79 -21.59
CA SER A 350 -10.97 1.66 -22.73
C SER A 350 -10.48 1.14 -24.08
N ASN A 351 -9.45 0.32 -24.10
CA ASN A 351 -8.92 -0.32 -25.31
C ASN A 351 -9.53 -1.68 -25.63
N GLN A 352 -10.53 -2.13 -24.86
CA GLN A 352 -11.29 -3.37 -25.10
C GLN A 352 -12.68 -3.07 -25.64
N LYS A 353 -13.24 -4.03 -26.41
CA LYS A 353 -14.66 -4.00 -26.82
C LYS A 353 -15.59 -4.53 -25.71
N LEU A 354 -15.05 -5.33 -24.81
CA LEU A 354 -15.77 -5.91 -23.67
C LEU A 354 -16.11 -4.84 -22.64
N THR A 355 -17.22 -5.03 -21.94
CA THR A 355 -17.50 -4.30 -20.69
C THR A 355 -16.51 -4.72 -19.61
N SER A 356 -16.38 -3.93 -18.55
CA SER A 356 -15.49 -4.30 -17.43
C SER A 356 -15.90 -5.62 -16.77
N ASN A 357 -17.19 -5.88 -16.60
CA ASN A 357 -17.68 -7.16 -16.07
C ASN A 357 -17.31 -8.34 -16.97
N GLU A 358 -17.51 -8.25 -18.30
CA GLU A 358 -17.13 -9.31 -19.23
C GLU A 358 -15.62 -9.57 -19.21
N LEU A 359 -14.82 -8.48 -19.18
CA LEU A 359 -13.36 -8.60 -19.11
C LEU A 359 -12.92 -9.27 -17.81
N PHE A 360 -13.46 -8.84 -16.66
CA PHE A 360 -13.07 -9.37 -15.35
C PHE A 360 -13.56 -10.80 -15.12
N SER A 361 -14.76 -11.14 -15.63
CA SER A 361 -15.30 -12.50 -15.60
C SER A 361 -14.52 -13.50 -16.48
N SER A 362 -13.69 -13.00 -17.39
CA SER A 362 -12.79 -13.86 -18.20
C SER A 362 -11.54 -14.33 -17.44
N LEU A 363 -11.28 -13.77 -16.26
CA LEU A 363 -10.16 -14.19 -15.41
C LEU A 363 -10.47 -15.52 -14.72
N PRO A 364 -9.43 -16.31 -14.35
CA PRO A 364 -9.62 -17.49 -13.53
C PRO A 364 -10.43 -17.16 -12.26
N PHE A 365 -11.30 -18.05 -11.84
CA PHE A 365 -12.11 -17.91 -10.64
C PHE A 365 -11.74 -18.97 -9.60
N SER A 366 -11.62 -18.56 -8.35
CA SER A 366 -11.45 -19.44 -7.19
C SER A 366 -12.27 -18.91 -6.02
N TYR A 367 -12.79 -19.80 -5.20
CA TYR A 367 -13.46 -19.46 -3.94
C TYR A 367 -12.41 -19.06 -2.92
N SER A 368 -12.55 -17.89 -2.30
CA SER A 368 -11.60 -17.41 -1.30
C SER A 368 -12.30 -16.80 -0.09
N THR A 369 -11.63 -16.86 1.06
CA THR A 369 -12.06 -16.09 2.22
C THR A 369 -11.59 -14.65 2.10
N PRO A 370 -12.25 -13.68 2.76
CA PRO A 370 -11.58 -12.44 3.15
C PRO A 370 -10.38 -12.74 4.06
N GLU A 371 -9.60 -11.73 4.40
CA GLU A 371 -8.59 -11.87 5.47
C GLU A 371 -9.29 -12.10 6.81
N ILE A 372 -8.90 -13.18 7.48
CA ILE A 372 -9.41 -13.54 8.82
C ILE A 372 -8.36 -13.12 9.83
N ASN A 373 -8.74 -12.25 10.76
CA ASN A 373 -7.85 -11.73 11.78
C ASN A 373 -8.19 -12.34 13.14
N ILE A 374 -7.23 -13.03 13.76
CA ILE A 374 -7.33 -13.57 15.11
C ILE A 374 -6.53 -12.66 16.04
N SER A 375 -7.21 -11.88 16.88
CA SER A 375 -6.56 -10.99 17.83
C SER A 375 -5.80 -11.78 18.90
N VAL A 376 -4.67 -11.23 19.35
CA VAL A 376 -3.92 -11.74 20.49
C VAL A 376 -3.78 -10.67 21.56
N ASP A 377 -3.64 -11.08 22.83
CA ASP A 377 -3.70 -10.19 24.00
C ASP A 377 -2.61 -9.11 24.01
N LYS A 378 -1.43 -9.43 23.51
CA LYS A 378 -0.27 -8.51 23.53
C LYS A 378 0.53 -8.61 22.24
N ASP A 379 1.09 -7.48 21.83
CA ASP A 379 2.02 -7.43 20.70
C ASP A 379 3.26 -8.31 20.98
N GLY A 380 3.64 -9.09 19.98
CA GLY A 380 4.72 -10.08 20.05
C GLY A 380 4.23 -11.52 20.19
N ILE A 381 3.07 -11.78 20.81
CA ILE A 381 2.51 -13.13 20.97
C ILE A 381 2.28 -13.79 19.60
N GLN A 382 1.79 -13.04 18.60
CA GLN A 382 1.61 -13.54 17.24
C GLN A 382 2.90 -14.06 16.61
N HIS A 383 4.04 -13.43 16.90
CA HIS A 383 5.33 -13.86 16.37
C HIS A 383 5.84 -15.12 17.10
N GLU A 384 5.64 -15.22 18.40
CA GLU A 384 5.99 -16.44 19.17
C GLU A 384 5.13 -17.62 18.76
N PHE A 385 3.82 -17.40 18.58
CA PHE A 385 2.90 -18.40 18.06
C PHE A 385 3.39 -18.90 16.70
N MET A 386 3.69 -18.00 15.76
CA MET A 386 4.15 -18.37 14.41
C MET A 386 5.45 -19.18 14.44
N LYS A 387 6.40 -18.87 15.33
CA LYS A 387 7.60 -19.71 15.50
C LYS A 387 7.26 -21.15 15.87
N LYS A 388 6.31 -21.36 16.80
CA LYS A 388 5.84 -22.69 17.20
C LYS A 388 5.07 -23.37 16.07
N PHE A 389 4.19 -22.61 15.37
CA PHE A 389 3.38 -23.12 14.27
C PHE A 389 4.25 -23.61 13.10
N ILE A 390 5.19 -22.81 12.63
CA ILE A 390 6.11 -23.18 11.53
C ILE A 390 6.93 -24.43 11.85
N LYS A 391 7.25 -24.66 13.14
CA LYS A 391 8.03 -25.83 13.59
C LYS A 391 7.19 -27.10 13.67
N ASN A 392 5.93 -27.01 14.08
CA ASN A 392 5.12 -28.16 14.49
C ASN A 392 4.00 -28.54 13.51
N ALA A 393 3.43 -27.56 12.76
CA ALA A 393 2.32 -27.80 11.85
C ALA A 393 2.72 -28.73 10.70
N LYS A 394 1.80 -29.65 10.37
CA LYS A 394 2.00 -30.66 9.32
C LYS A 394 0.83 -30.63 8.34
N PHE A 395 1.14 -30.44 7.08
CA PHE A 395 0.18 -30.48 5.99
C PHE A 395 0.60 -31.56 4.98
N SER A 396 -0.14 -32.66 4.94
CA SER A 396 0.11 -33.72 3.97
C SER A 396 -0.27 -33.24 2.57
N ASN A 397 0.53 -33.63 1.56
CA ASN A 397 0.27 -33.32 0.13
C ASN A 397 0.21 -31.81 -0.19
N ALA A 398 0.96 -30.97 0.54
CA ALA A 398 1.08 -29.55 0.27
C ALA A 398 2.54 -29.15 0.06
N GLU A 399 2.76 -28.21 -0.86
CA GLU A 399 4.02 -27.48 -0.97
C GLU A 399 4.02 -26.35 0.06
N ILE A 400 5.07 -26.30 0.90
CA ILE A 400 5.13 -25.36 2.02
C ILE A 400 6.06 -24.21 1.68
N SER A 401 5.54 -22.99 1.74
CA SER A 401 6.30 -21.74 1.72
C SER A 401 6.36 -21.11 3.12
N LYS A 402 7.56 -20.69 3.52
CA LYS A 402 7.84 -19.99 4.79
C LYS A 402 8.34 -18.57 4.56
N ILE A 403 8.04 -17.98 3.41
CA ILE A 403 8.48 -16.62 3.01
C ILE A 403 7.95 -15.58 3.99
N ASP A 404 6.66 -15.71 4.42
CA ASP A 404 6.03 -14.82 5.39
C ASP A 404 4.93 -15.60 6.14
N GLY A 405 5.26 -16.14 7.30
CA GLY A 405 4.42 -17.08 8.01
C GLY A 405 4.52 -18.50 7.44
N LEU A 406 3.39 -19.20 7.30
CA LEU A 406 3.31 -20.51 6.66
C LEU A 406 2.17 -20.54 5.65
N ARG A 407 2.51 -20.71 4.38
CA ARG A 407 1.58 -20.98 3.30
C ARG A 407 1.72 -22.44 2.88
N ALA A 408 0.60 -23.15 2.79
CA ALA A 408 0.51 -24.51 2.30
C ALA A 408 -0.30 -24.53 1.00
N ASP A 409 0.35 -24.80 -0.13
CA ASP A 409 -0.27 -24.90 -1.45
C ASP A 409 -0.59 -26.38 -1.74
N PHE A 410 -1.90 -26.71 -1.79
CA PHE A 410 -2.43 -28.02 -2.14
C PHE A 410 -2.77 -28.04 -3.64
N LYS A 411 -3.04 -29.24 -4.17
CA LYS A 411 -3.49 -29.41 -5.57
C LYS A 411 -4.70 -28.51 -5.91
N ASN A 412 -5.67 -28.41 -4.99
CA ASN A 412 -6.96 -27.79 -5.24
C ASN A 412 -7.16 -26.43 -4.53
N GLY A 413 -6.15 -25.91 -3.86
CA GLY A 413 -6.24 -24.63 -3.14
C GLY A 413 -5.02 -24.39 -2.27
N TRP A 414 -5.08 -23.35 -1.44
CA TRP A 414 -4.02 -23.01 -0.50
C TRP A 414 -4.58 -22.38 0.78
N GLY A 415 -3.80 -22.41 1.82
CA GLY A 415 -4.05 -21.69 3.05
C GLY A 415 -2.78 -20.99 3.53
N LEU A 416 -2.97 -19.88 4.22
CA LEU A 416 -1.91 -19.07 4.81
C LEU A 416 -2.28 -18.71 6.25
N ILE A 417 -1.29 -18.76 7.13
CA ILE A 417 -1.29 -18.09 8.43
C ILE A 417 0.02 -17.34 8.62
N ARG A 418 -0.07 -16.09 9.09
CA ARG A 418 1.10 -15.24 9.37
C ARG A 418 0.86 -14.32 10.55
N ALA A 419 1.92 -13.84 11.17
CA ALA A 419 1.84 -12.75 12.13
C ALA A 419 1.63 -11.41 11.41
N SER A 420 0.71 -10.57 11.89
CA SER A 420 0.63 -9.19 11.45
C SER A 420 1.85 -8.39 11.93
N ASN A 421 2.37 -7.53 11.06
CA ASN A 421 3.49 -6.63 11.39
C ASN A 421 3.03 -5.26 11.94
N THR A 422 1.74 -4.98 11.88
CA THR A 422 1.18 -3.67 12.25
C THR A 422 0.21 -3.72 13.43
N THR A 423 -0.42 -4.87 13.64
CA THR A 423 -1.42 -5.10 14.68
C THR A 423 -1.13 -6.42 15.41
N PRO A 424 -1.50 -6.55 16.72
CA PRO A 424 -1.32 -7.79 17.47
C PRO A 424 -2.37 -8.84 17.07
N CYS A 425 -2.21 -9.43 15.89
CA CYS A 425 -3.09 -10.49 15.39
C CYS A 425 -2.35 -11.48 14.48
N LEU A 426 -2.94 -12.67 14.35
CA LEU A 426 -2.63 -13.62 13.29
C LEU A 426 -3.58 -13.33 12.12
N VAL A 427 -3.03 -13.34 10.92
CA VAL A 427 -3.79 -13.13 9.67
C VAL A 427 -3.83 -14.45 8.92
N MET A 428 -5.05 -14.88 8.55
CA MET A 428 -5.26 -16.05 7.71
C MET A 428 -5.98 -15.69 6.43
N ARG A 429 -5.72 -16.42 5.36
CA ARG A 429 -6.47 -16.40 4.11
C ARG A 429 -6.44 -17.79 3.47
N PHE A 430 -7.55 -18.15 2.84
CA PHE A 430 -7.72 -19.45 2.19
C PHE A 430 -8.33 -19.27 0.81
N GLU A 431 -7.98 -20.16 -0.12
CA GLU A 431 -8.52 -20.20 -1.46
C GLU A 431 -8.59 -21.64 -1.96
N ALA A 432 -9.65 -22.00 -2.68
CA ALA A 432 -9.79 -23.31 -3.32
C ALA A 432 -10.65 -23.26 -4.60
N ASN A 433 -10.63 -24.36 -5.37
CA ASN A 433 -11.41 -24.47 -6.60
C ASN A 433 -12.91 -24.60 -6.34
N THR A 434 -13.30 -25.15 -5.18
CA THR A 434 -14.69 -25.32 -4.73
C THR A 434 -14.86 -24.89 -3.27
N GLU A 435 -16.10 -24.55 -2.88
CA GLU A 435 -16.41 -24.21 -1.49
C GLU A 435 -16.15 -25.35 -0.50
N ASN A 436 -16.36 -26.60 -0.92
CA ASN A 436 -16.09 -27.75 -0.07
C ASN A 436 -14.59 -27.92 0.18
N GLU A 437 -13.76 -27.77 -0.85
CA GLU A 437 -12.31 -27.80 -0.71
C GLU A 437 -11.79 -26.64 0.16
N LEU A 438 -12.39 -25.45 0.01
CA LEU A 438 -12.07 -24.30 0.85
C LEU A 438 -12.29 -24.60 2.33
N LYS A 439 -13.46 -25.18 2.69
CA LYS A 439 -13.78 -25.60 4.05
C LYS A 439 -12.82 -26.66 4.57
N VAL A 440 -12.43 -27.63 3.75
CA VAL A 440 -11.46 -28.67 4.13
C VAL A 440 -10.10 -28.05 4.47
N ILE A 441 -9.61 -27.13 3.61
CA ILE A 441 -8.33 -26.44 3.85
C ILE A 441 -8.39 -25.60 5.12
N GLN A 442 -9.46 -24.83 5.33
CA GLN A 442 -9.68 -24.06 6.56
C GLN A 442 -9.62 -24.97 7.80
N ASN A 443 -10.36 -26.07 7.80
CA ASN A 443 -10.40 -26.99 8.92
C ASN A 443 -9.02 -27.60 9.22
N ASN A 444 -8.24 -27.91 8.19
CA ASN A 444 -6.87 -28.40 8.37
C ASN A 444 -6.00 -27.38 9.11
N PHE A 445 -6.08 -26.11 8.75
CA PHE A 445 -5.34 -25.04 9.44
C PHE A 445 -5.84 -24.83 10.87
N ILE A 446 -7.16 -24.78 11.07
CA ILE A 446 -7.77 -24.64 12.39
C ILE A 446 -7.33 -25.78 13.32
N ASN A 447 -7.30 -27.02 12.84
CA ASN A 447 -6.85 -28.16 13.62
C ASN A 447 -5.37 -28.04 14.01
N GLU A 448 -4.49 -27.61 13.10
CA GLU A 448 -3.08 -27.39 13.41
C GLU A 448 -2.87 -26.21 14.38
N ILE A 449 -3.66 -25.14 14.28
CA ILE A 449 -3.64 -24.01 15.22
C ILE A 449 -4.04 -24.48 16.62
N LYS A 450 -5.15 -25.22 16.74
CA LYS A 450 -5.65 -25.70 18.03
C LYS A 450 -4.75 -26.70 18.73
N LYS A 451 -3.88 -27.42 18.02
CA LYS A 451 -2.83 -28.26 18.62
C LYS A 451 -1.76 -27.42 19.36
N ILE A 452 -1.56 -26.17 18.96
CA ILE A 452 -0.55 -25.28 19.54
C ILE A 452 -1.14 -24.42 20.62
N ASP A 453 -2.35 -23.91 20.37
CA ASP A 453 -3.13 -23.12 21.33
C ASP A 453 -4.63 -23.36 21.12
N SER A 454 -5.23 -24.12 22.04
CA SER A 454 -6.64 -24.46 22.00
C SER A 454 -7.58 -23.29 22.40
N THR A 455 -7.02 -22.23 22.99
CA THR A 455 -7.77 -21.07 23.50
C THR A 455 -8.08 -20.02 22.44
N LEU A 456 -7.37 -20.05 21.30
CA LEU A 456 -7.61 -19.10 20.22
C LEU A 456 -9.02 -19.28 19.63
N GLU A 457 -9.81 -18.23 19.64
CA GLU A 457 -11.11 -18.17 18.97
C GLU A 457 -10.91 -17.90 17.46
N ILE A 458 -11.44 -18.81 16.62
CA ILE A 458 -11.23 -18.79 15.16
C ILE A 458 -12.60 -18.80 14.46
#